data_afeef2ea42150d42cb83cb3d3c96ce59
#
_entry.id   afeef2ea42150d42cb83cb3d3c96ce59
#
_cell.length_a   1.000
_cell.length_b   1.000
_cell.length_c   1.000
_cell.angle_alpha   90.00
_cell.angle_beta   90.00
_cell.angle_gamma   90.00
#
_symmetry.space_group_name_H-M   'P 1'
#
loop_
_entity.id
_entity.type
_entity.pdbx_description
1 polymer ?
#
loop_
_entity_poly.entity_id
_entity_poly.type
_entity_poly.pdbx_seq_one_letter_code
_entity_poly.pdbx_strand_id
1 'polypeptide(L)'
;YKLYRGEEVRGATPRFWEDVKEGEALPVMFKGPMTVTGFIAYAQGWGGLYIRANKLAWRLIDAHPGVGIANRFGIPDVPERVHWEEEFALEVGAPGAYDYGPERSSWLMHQMTNWMGDEGFLRQADCKIRRHNPAGDMLFIRAKVTKKYKEGDRHLVAIAQEAHNQ
;
A
#
# COMPACT_ATOMS: atom_id res chain seq x y z
N TYR A 1 -10.35 -12.20 10.35
CA TYR A 1 -9.40 -13.31 10.28
C TYR A 1 -9.83 -14.41 9.30
N LYS A 2 -11.14 -14.69 9.17
CA LYS A 2 -11.66 -15.65 8.17
C LYS A 2 -11.32 -15.24 6.74
N LEU A 3 -11.38 -13.95 6.43
CA LEU A 3 -11.03 -13.42 5.11
C LEU A 3 -9.57 -13.68 4.76
N TYR A 4 -8.65 -13.43 5.72
CA TYR A 4 -7.24 -13.72 5.52
C TYR A 4 -6.93 -15.19 5.33
N ARG A 5 -7.68 -16.08 5.99
CA ARG A 5 -7.55 -17.54 5.77
C ARG A 5 -7.99 -18.00 4.38
N GLY A 6 -8.84 -17.22 3.73
CA GLY A 6 -9.29 -17.45 2.36
C GLY A 6 -8.43 -16.78 1.29
N GLU A 7 -7.31 -16.16 1.67
CA GLU A 7 -6.40 -15.54 0.72
C GLU A 7 -5.75 -16.62 -0.17
N GLU A 8 -5.90 -16.47 -1.47
CA GLU A 8 -5.36 -17.39 -2.46
C GLU A 8 -3.96 -16.94 -2.89
N VAL A 9 -2.98 -17.81 -2.70
CA VAL A 9 -1.59 -17.60 -3.12
C VAL A 9 -1.22 -18.69 -4.11
N ARG A 10 -0.95 -18.32 -5.34
CA ARG A 10 -0.63 -19.29 -6.38
C ARG A 10 0.77 -19.90 -6.20
N GLY A 11 1.74 -19.11 -5.73
CA GLY A 11 3.11 -19.56 -5.51
C GLY A 11 3.76 -20.18 -6.75
N ALA A 12 4.42 -21.30 -6.58
CA ALA A 12 5.14 -22.00 -7.64
C ALA A 12 4.25 -22.71 -8.69
N THR A 13 2.92 -22.66 -8.56
CA THR A 13 2.02 -23.24 -9.57
C THR A 13 1.97 -22.32 -10.80
N PRO A 14 2.46 -22.72 -11.99
CA PRO A 14 2.49 -21.85 -13.15
C PRO A 14 1.11 -21.35 -13.58
N ARG A 15 1.04 -20.12 -14.04
CA ARG A 15 -0.13 -19.56 -14.72
C ARG A 15 0.23 -19.34 -16.17
N PHE A 16 -0.33 -20.17 -17.04
CA PHE A 16 -0.11 -20.03 -18.47
C PHE A 16 -1.00 -18.91 -19.02
N TRP A 17 -0.45 -18.11 -19.93
CA TRP A 17 -1.18 -17.03 -20.57
C TRP A 17 -2.41 -17.53 -21.34
N GLU A 18 -2.33 -18.72 -21.91
CA GLU A 18 -3.40 -19.37 -22.65
C GLU A 18 -4.64 -19.59 -21.79
N ASP A 19 -4.47 -19.92 -20.53
CA ASP A 19 -5.55 -20.23 -19.57
C ASP A 19 -6.25 -18.98 -19.05
N VAL A 20 -5.61 -17.81 -19.11
CA VAL A 20 -6.18 -16.55 -18.64
C VAL A 20 -7.29 -16.10 -19.60
N LYS A 21 -8.42 -15.63 -19.06
CA LYS A 21 -9.56 -15.16 -19.84
C LYS A 21 -9.79 -13.66 -19.63
N GLU A 22 -10.06 -12.93 -20.72
CA GLU A 22 -10.55 -11.56 -20.60
C GLU A 22 -11.89 -11.56 -19.86
N GLY A 23 -12.06 -10.61 -18.96
CA GLY A 23 -13.21 -10.55 -18.08
C GLY A 23 -13.12 -11.41 -16.81
N GLU A 24 -12.10 -12.24 -16.66
CA GLU A 24 -11.86 -13.02 -15.45
C GLU A 24 -11.67 -12.10 -14.24
N ALA A 25 -12.43 -12.34 -13.17
CA ALA A 25 -12.23 -11.67 -11.90
C ALA A 25 -11.13 -12.38 -11.11
N LEU A 26 -10.26 -11.61 -10.50
CA LEU A 26 -9.24 -12.13 -9.59
C LEU A 26 -9.83 -12.37 -8.20
N PRO A 27 -9.25 -13.26 -7.40
CA PRO A 27 -9.62 -13.42 -5.99
C PRO A 27 -9.55 -12.06 -5.27
N VAL A 28 -10.58 -11.76 -4.47
CA VAL A 28 -10.64 -10.52 -3.70
C VAL A 28 -9.60 -10.57 -2.59
N MET A 29 -8.81 -9.53 -2.46
CA MET A 29 -7.84 -9.39 -1.39
C MET A 29 -8.33 -8.39 -0.34
N PHE A 30 -7.98 -8.63 0.91
CA PHE A 30 -8.37 -7.80 2.04
C PHE A 30 -7.13 -7.29 2.77
N LYS A 31 -7.18 -6.04 3.25
CA LYS A 31 -6.18 -5.46 4.15
C LYS A 31 -6.88 -4.75 5.30
N GLY A 32 -6.31 -4.86 6.47
CA GLY A 32 -6.89 -4.29 7.70
C GLY A 32 -7.60 -5.36 8.58
N PRO A 33 -8.36 -4.99 9.61
CA PRO A 33 -8.59 -3.59 10.00
C PRO A 33 -7.28 -2.85 10.20
N MET A 34 -7.22 -1.62 9.69
CA MET A 34 -6.02 -0.80 9.77
C MET A 34 -5.70 -0.43 11.21
N THR A 35 -4.43 -0.51 11.57
CA THR A 35 -3.96 -0.12 12.90
C THR A 35 -2.75 0.80 12.80
N VAL A 36 -2.63 1.72 13.73
CA VAL A 36 -1.43 2.56 13.86
C VAL A 36 -0.17 1.70 13.99
N THR A 37 -0.25 0.58 14.72
CA THR A 37 0.86 -0.39 14.82
C THR A 37 1.25 -0.95 13.45
N GLY A 38 0.27 -1.23 12.59
CA GLY A 38 0.52 -1.69 11.22
C GLY A 38 1.26 -0.63 10.40
N PHE A 39 0.83 0.62 10.46
CA PHE A 39 1.47 1.74 9.77
C PHE A 39 2.93 1.93 10.21
N ILE A 40 3.18 1.87 11.53
CA ILE A 40 4.54 1.95 12.08
C ILE A 40 5.38 0.74 11.63
N ALA A 41 4.83 -0.46 11.62
CA ALA A 41 5.53 -1.66 11.17
C ALA A 41 5.92 -1.55 9.68
N TYR A 42 5.03 -1.06 8.84
CA TYR A 42 5.35 -0.76 7.45
C TYR A 42 6.46 0.28 7.32
N ALA A 43 6.35 1.39 8.06
CA ALA A 43 7.36 2.45 8.05
C ALA A 43 8.75 1.94 8.46
N GLN A 44 8.82 1.06 9.45
CA GLN A 44 10.08 0.42 9.88
C GLN A 44 10.69 -0.46 8.79
N GLY A 45 9.87 -1.24 8.09
CA GLY A 45 10.32 -2.10 6.99
C GLY A 45 10.76 -1.33 5.77
N TRP A 46 10.05 -0.27 5.44
CA TRP A 46 10.33 0.60 4.29
C TRP A 46 11.43 1.64 4.58
N GLY A 47 11.61 2.04 5.84
CA GLY A 47 12.58 3.04 6.29
C GLY A 47 12.04 4.46 6.36
N GLY A 48 10.80 4.72 5.95
CA GLY A 48 10.16 6.05 5.96
C GLY A 48 10.92 7.10 5.13
N LEU A 49 10.33 8.28 4.99
CA LEU A 49 10.98 9.43 4.33
C LEU A 49 11.85 10.22 5.33
N TYR A 50 11.28 10.55 6.47
CA TYR A 50 11.89 11.44 7.46
C TYR A 50 12.10 10.79 8.84
N ILE A 51 11.69 9.54 9.03
CA ILE A 51 11.79 8.84 10.32
C ILE A 51 13.26 8.59 10.65
N ARG A 52 13.76 9.35 11.60
CA ARG A 52 15.12 9.25 12.12
C ARG A 52 15.06 9.40 13.64
N ALA A 53 16.09 8.91 14.33
CA ALA A 53 16.17 8.99 15.79
C ALA A 53 17.42 9.75 16.25
N ASN A 54 17.32 10.36 17.41
CA ASN A 54 18.43 10.95 18.13
C ASN A 54 19.22 11.96 17.27
N LYS A 55 20.54 11.82 17.21
CA LYS A 55 21.42 12.73 16.47
C LYS A 55 21.08 12.85 14.98
N LEU A 56 20.57 11.77 14.36
CA LEU A 56 20.20 11.79 12.94
C LEU A 56 18.90 12.60 12.73
N ALA A 57 17.95 12.52 13.63
CA ALA A 57 16.72 13.33 13.58
C ALA A 57 17.06 14.82 13.69
N TRP A 58 17.88 15.20 14.67
CA TRP A 58 18.31 16.58 14.85
C TRP A 58 19.12 17.12 13.66
N ARG A 59 19.99 16.31 13.09
CA ARG A 59 20.72 16.70 11.86
C ARG A 59 19.80 16.95 10.68
N LEU A 60 18.74 16.14 10.54
CA LEU A 60 17.75 16.32 9.49
C LEU A 60 16.99 17.63 9.67
N ILE A 61 16.51 17.90 10.89
CA ILE A 61 15.76 19.12 11.22
C ILE A 61 16.66 20.36 11.11
N ASP A 62 17.89 20.29 11.55
CA ASP A 62 18.86 21.39 11.42
C ASP A 62 19.14 21.74 9.95
N ALA A 63 19.30 20.73 9.10
CA ALA A 63 19.51 20.91 7.66
C ALA A 63 18.23 21.36 6.92
N HIS A 64 17.06 20.98 7.42
CA HIS A 64 15.75 21.22 6.82
C HIS A 64 14.73 21.65 7.88
N PRO A 65 14.80 22.89 8.40
CA PRO A 65 13.94 23.32 9.52
C PRO A 65 12.42 23.15 9.29
N GLY A 66 11.98 23.25 8.04
CA GLY A 66 10.57 23.05 7.67
C GLY A 66 10.04 21.62 7.89
N VAL A 67 10.93 20.64 8.11
CA VAL A 67 10.54 19.26 8.47
C VAL A 67 10.20 19.14 9.96
N GLY A 68 10.75 20.04 10.80
CA GLY A 68 10.54 20.02 12.25
C GLY A 68 9.24 20.72 12.65
N ILE A 69 8.15 19.98 12.74
CA ILE A 69 6.85 20.50 13.21
C ILE A 69 6.72 20.19 14.70
N ALA A 70 6.49 21.23 15.53
CA ALA A 70 6.37 21.04 16.97
C ALA A 70 5.24 20.04 17.31
N ASN A 71 5.57 19.03 18.11
CA ASN A 71 4.59 18.10 18.66
C ASN A 71 3.96 18.66 19.96
N ARG A 72 3.07 17.91 20.59
CA ARG A 72 2.37 18.32 21.83
C ARG A 72 3.29 18.68 23.00
N PHE A 73 4.56 18.33 22.95
CA PHE A 73 5.58 18.68 23.95
C PHE A 73 6.43 19.88 23.54
N GLY A 74 6.11 20.55 22.41
CA GLY A 74 6.90 21.63 21.84
C GLY A 74 8.22 21.18 21.21
N ILE A 75 8.40 19.88 20.96
CA ILE A 75 9.61 19.31 20.38
C ILE A 75 9.43 19.24 18.85
N PRO A 76 10.39 19.74 18.04
CA PRO A 76 10.37 19.56 16.60
C PRO A 76 10.37 18.08 16.23
N ASP A 77 9.39 17.66 15.43
CA ASP A 77 9.15 16.28 15.06
C ASP A 77 8.75 16.17 13.58
N VAL A 78 8.77 14.97 13.02
CA VAL A 78 8.58 14.75 11.59
C VAL A 78 7.12 14.86 11.14
N PRO A 79 6.85 15.30 9.90
CA PRO A 79 5.48 15.39 9.39
C PRO A 79 4.83 14.02 9.21
N GLU A 80 5.61 12.94 9.07
CA GLU A 80 5.08 11.57 8.94
C GLU A 80 4.26 11.10 10.14
N ARG A 81 4.31 11.81 11.26
CA ARG A 81 3.48 11.50 12.43
C ARG A 81 1.96 11.60 12.18
N VAL A 82 1.52 12.14 11.06
CA VAL A 82 0.13 12.02 10.57
C VAL A 82 -0.33 10.57 10.44
N HIS A 83 0.60 9.62 10.33
CA HIS A 83 0.31 8.20 10.23
C HIS A 83 0.15 7.50 11.59
N TRP A 84 0.49 8.14 12.71
CA TRP A 84 0.38 7.56 14.05
C TRP A 84 -0.13 8.52 15.14
N GLU A 85 -0.24 9.81 14.86
CA GLU A 85 -0.86 10.78 15.77
C GLU A 85 -2.21 11.24 15.22
N GLU A 86 -3.28 10.78 15.84
CA GLU A 86 -4.65 11.10 15.47
C GLU A 86 -4.92 12.59 15.44
N GLU A 87 -4.53 13.29 16.52
CA GLU A 87 -4.74 14.73 16.68
C GLU A 87 -4.05 15.53 15.57
N PHE A 88 -2.81 15.18 15.25
CA PHE A 88 -2.07 15.86 14.19
C PHE A 88 -2.66 15.55 12.80
N ALA A 89 -3.10 14.32 12.56
CA ALA A 89 -3.77 13.98 11.33
C ALA A 89 -5.05 14.80 11.11
N LEU A 90 -5.87 14.95 12.16
CA LEU A 90 -7.07 15.78 12.13
C LEU A 90 -6.74 17.26 11.93
N GLU A 91 -5.71 17.79 12.58
CA GLU A 91 -5.24 19.18 12.44
C GLU A 91 -4.88 19.52 10.99
N VAL A 92 -4.26 18.61 10.26
CA VAL A 92 -3.89 18.81 8.83
C VAL A 92 -5.03 18.43 7.86
N GLY A 93 -6.22 18.12 8.36
CA GLY A 93 -7.42 17.86 7.57
C GLY A 93 -7.56 16.42 7.07
N ALA A 94 -6.79 15.47 7.58
CA ALA A 94 -7.00 14.06 7.36
C ALA A 94 -8.14 13.53 8.26
N PRO A 95 -8.81 12.41 7.91
CA PRO A 95 -9.91 11.85 8.70
C PRO A 95 -9.47 11.14 10.00
N GLY A 96 -8.19 11.10 10.28
CA GLY A 96 -7.53 10.41 11.38
C GLY A 96 -6.17 9.91 10.95
N ALA A 97 -5.43 9.22 11.83
CA ALA A 97 -4.19 8.55 11.47
C ALA A 97 -4.45 7.53 10.35
N TYR A 98 -3.65 7.52 9.31
CA TYR A 98 -3.90 6.76 8.09
C TYR A 98 -2.65 6.08 7.54
N ASP A 99 -2.85 5.11 6.65
CA ASP A 99 -1.81 4.33 5.98
C ASP A 99 -0.91 5.16 5.06
N TYR A 100 0.23 4.59 4.71
CA TYR A 100 1.13 5.19 3.73
C TYR A 100 0.66 4.95 2.29
N GLY A 101 0.86 5.94 1.42
CA GLY A 101 0.58 5.79 -0.01
C GLY A 101 1.35 4.62 -0.66
N PRO A 102 2.68 4.50 -0.43
CA PRO A 102 3.46 3.34 -0.89
C PRO A 102 2.96 2.00 -0.35
N GLU A 103 2.45 1.96 0.88
CA GLU A 103 1.85 0.76 1.48
C GLU A 103 0.64 0.27 0.67
N ARG A 104 -0.27 1.18 0.30
CA ARG A 104 -1.42 0.86 -0.56
C ARG A 104 -1.00 0.34 -1.93
N SER A 105 -0.02 0.97 -2.54
CA SER A 105 0.51 0.51 -3.83
C SER A 105 1.11 -0.89 -3.71
N SER A 106 1.79 -1.19 -2.59
CA SER A 106 2.32 -2.52 -2.30
C SER A 106 1.20 -3.58 -2.17
N TRP A 107 0.07 -3.23 -1.56
CA TRP A 107 -1.07 -4.15 -1.44
C TRP A 107 -1.73 -4.46 -2.78
N LEU A 108 -1.82 -3.49 -3.69
CA LEU A 108 -2.28 -3.74 -5.05
C LEU A 108 -1.33 -4.70 -5.78
N MET A 109 -0.03 -4.47 -5.69
CA MET A 109 0.97 -5.36 -6.26
C MET A 109 0.96 -6.75 -5.62
N HIS A 110 0.69 -6.85 -4.31
CA HIS A 110 0.54 -8.12 -3.60
C HIS A 110 -0.60 -8.99 -4.19
N GLN A 111 -1.76 -8.40 -4.51
CA GLN A 111 -2.82 -9.15 -5.20
C GLN A 111 -2.34 -9.68 -6.56
N MET A 112 -1.56 -8.90 -7.29
CA MET A 112 -1.01 -9.34 -8.59
C MET A 112 -0.03 -10.50 -8.43
N THR A 113 0.92 -10.40 -7.49
CA THR A 113 1.91 -11.46 -7.26
C THR A 113 1.23 -12.75 -6.79
N ASN A 114 0.23 -12.65 -5.92
CA ASN A 114 -0.55 -13.81 -5.50
C ASN A 114 -1.29 -14.48 -6.67
N TRP A 115 -1.86 -13.70 -7.57
CA TRP A 115 -2.61 -14.21 -8.71
C TRP A 115 -1.72 -14.75 -9.82
N MET A 116 -0.64 -14.05 -10.18
CA MET A 116 0.22 -14.46 -11.31
C MET A 116 1.15 -15.63 -10.96
N GLY A 117 1.49 -15.82 -9.67
CA GLY A 117 2.45 -16.82 -9.21
C GLY A 117 3.90 -16.41 -9.47
N ASP A 118 4.82 -17.30 -9.09
CA ASP A 118 6.26 -17.01 -9.06
C ASP A 118 6.89 -16.82 -10.44
N GLU A 119 6.31 -17.45 -11.47
CA GLU A 119 6.76 -17.34 -12.87
C GLU A 119 6.26 -16.07 -13.57
N GLY A 120 5.30 -15.34 -12.97
CA GLY A 120 4.78 -14.12 -13.52
C GLY A 120 5.71 -12.92 -13.27
N PHE A 121 5.69 -11.94 -14.17
CA PHE A 121 6.47 -10.71 -14.04
C PHE A 121 5.57 -9.47 -14.14
N LEU A 122 5.51 -8.69 -13.07
CA LEU A 122 4.79 -7.40 -13.05
C LEU A 122 5.62 -6.34 -13.78
N ARG A 123 5.27 -6.09 -15.04
CA ARG A 123 6.03 -5.19 -15.93
C ARG A 123 5.77 -3.72 -15.62
N GLN A 124 4.52 -3.37 -15.35
CA GLN A 124 4.09 -1.99 -15.14
C GLN A 124 2.88 -1.93 -14.22
N ALA A 125 2.85 -0.93 -13.36
CA ALA A 125 1.69 -0.58 -12.56
C ALA A 125 1.48 0.93 -12.57
N ASP A 126 0.22 1.37 -12.67
CA ASP A 126 -0.22 2.75 -12.49
C ASP A 126 -1.25 2.75 -11.35
N CYS A 127 -0.96 3.49 -10.28
CA CYS A 127 -1.80 3.55 -9.11
C CYS A 127 -2.22 4.99 -8.83
N LYS A 128 -3.54 5.23 -8.70
CA LYS A 128 -4.11 6.53 -8.35
C LYS A 128 -4.75 6.47 -6.97
N ILE A 129 -4.09 7.06 -5.99
CA ILE A 129 -4.61 7.19 -4.63
C ILE A 129 -5.59 8.37 -4.58
N ARG A 130 -6.83 8.11 -4.15
CA ARG A 130 -7.91 9.09 -4.19
C ARG A 130 -8.36 9.56 -2.82
N ARG A 131 -8.28 8.70 -1.80
CA ARG A 131 -8.76 8.97 -0.43
C ARG A 131 -7.79 8.40 0.58
N HIS A 132 -7.87 8.90 1.81
CA HIS A 132 -7.19 8.31 2.96
C HIS A 132 -7.82 6.96 3.31
N ASN A 133 -7.06 6.13 3.98
CA ASN A 133 -7.49 4.85 4.52
C ASN A 133 -7.10 4.85 6.01
N PRO A 134 -7.98 5.39 6.88
CA PRO A 134 -7.65 5.63 8.27
C PRO A 134 -7.60 4.35 9.10
N ALA A 135 -7.02 4.46 10.29
CA ALA A 135 -7.06 3.40 11.28
C ALA A 135 -8.52 3.01 11.58
N GLY A 136 -8.77 1.70 11.68
CA GLY A 136 -10.11 1.12 11.85
C GLY A 136 -10.74 0.62 10.56
N ASP A 137 -10.41 1.17 9.41
CA ASP A 137 -10.97 0.77 8.12
C ASP A 137 -10.42 -0.57 7.62
N MET A 138 -11.19 -1.22 6.78
CA MET A 138 -10.74 -2.35 5.96
C MET A 138 -10.71 -1.95 4.49
N LEU A 139 -9.69 -2.41 3.78
CA LEU A 139 -9.56 -2.23 2.35
C LEU A 139 -9.92 -3.53 1.61
N PHE A 140 -10.81 -3.42 0.64
CA PHE A 140 -11.23 -4.49 -0.26
C PHE A 140 -10.65 -4.20 -1.64
N ILE A 141 -9.78 -5.08 -2.12
CA ILE A 141 -9.13 -4.95 -3.42
C ILE A 141 -9.76 -5.95 -4.38
N ARG A 142 -10.34 -5.43 -5.46
CA ARG A 142 -10.94 -6.21 -6.54
C ARG A 142 -10.18 -5.96 -7.83
N ALA A 143 -10.07 -6.98 -8.65
CA ALA A 143 -9.38 -6.88 -9.91
C ALA A 143 -10.03 -7.73 -10.97
N LYS A 144 -9.83 -7.33 -12.24
CA LYS A 144 -10.38 -8.01 -13.42
C LYS A 144 -9.41 -7.94 -14.57
N VAL A 145 -9.22 -9.04 -15.27
CA VAL A 145 -8.48 -9.06 -16.54
C VAL A 145 -9.25 -8.24 -17.57
N THR A 146 -8.64 -7.20 -18.10
CA THR A 146 -9.25 -6.32 -19.10
C THR A 146 -8.82 -6.63 -20.52
N LYS A 147 -7.61 -7.19 -20.70
CA LYS A 147 -7.09 -7.48 -22.01
C LYS A 147 -5.99 -8.54 -21.97
N LYS A 148 -5.95 -9.41 -22.97
CA LYS A 148 -4.81 -10.27 -23.31
C LYS A 148 -4.23 -9.78 -24.63
N TYR A 149 -2.92 -9.66 -24.72
CA TYR A 149 -2.31 -9.22 -25.99
C TYR A 149 -0.86 -9.67 -26.09
N LYS A 150 -0.33 -9.59 -27.30
CA LYS A 150 1.07 -9.85 -27.59
C LYS A 150 1.78 -8.56 -27.98
N GLU A 151 3.01 -8.41 -27.54
CA GLU A 151 3.90 -7.32 -27.93
C GLU A 151 5.26 -7.93 -28.29
N GLY A 152 5.51 -8.14 -29.59
CA GLY A 152 6.59 -9.00 -30.05
C GLY A 152 6.38 -10.42 -29.51
N ASP A 153 7.40 -10.99 -28.91
CA ASP A 153 7.36 -12.35 -28.34
C ASP A 153 6.76 -12.40 -26.92
N ARG A 154 6.34 -11.26 -26.39
CA ARG A 154 5.80 -11.16 -25.03
C ARG A 154 4.30 -11.41 -25.00
N HIS A 155 3.88 -12.28 -24.10
CA HIS A 155 2.49 -12.56 -23.80
C HIS A 155 2.07 -11.75 -22.59
N LEU A 156 1.19 -10.78 -22.75
CA LEU A 156 0.84 -9.77 -21.75
C LEU A 156 -0.63 -9.85 -21.36
N VAL A 157 -0.89 -9.51 -20.11
CA VAL A 157 -2.22 -9.39 -19.52
C VAL A 157 -2.34 -8.01 -18.89
N ALA A 158 -3.37 -7.25 -19.26
CA ALA A 158 -3.72 -6.02 -18.60
C ALA A 158 -4.85 -6.28 -17.59
N ILE A 159 -4.69 -5.71 -16.39
CA ILE A 159 -5.62 -5.91 -15.28
C ILE A 159 -6.03 -4.54 -14.74
N ALA A 160 -7.31 -4.33 -14.57
CA ALA A 160 -7.84 -3.18 -13.83
C ALA A 160 -8.07 -3.59 -12.38
N GLN A 161 -7.61 -2.75 -11.47
CA GLN A 161 -7.83 -2.90 -10.03
C GLN A 161 -8.57 -1.71 -9.46
N GLU A 162 -9.38 -1.97 -8.45
CA GLU A 162 -9.98 -0.96 -7.60
C GLU A 162 -9.91 -1.40 -6.14
N ALA A 163 -9.73 -0.42 -5.26
CA ALA A 163 -9.68 -0.64 -3.83
C ALA A 163 -10.65 0.31 -3.12
N HIS A 164 -11.49 -0.25 -2.26
CA HIS A 164 -12.49 0.47 -1.49
C HIS A 164 -12.32 0.17 -0.02
N ASN A 165 -12.33 1.20 0.81
CA ASN A 165 -12.37 1.06 2.26
C ASN A 165 -13.80 1.09 2.79
N GLN A 166 -14.01 0.43 3.93
CA GLN A 166 -15.26 0.35 4.67
C GLN A 166 -15.00 0.46 6.17
#